data_e1e1d3e93422580c49400d32994a0f44
#
_entry.id   e1e1d3e93422580c49400d32994a0f44
#
_cell.length_a   1.000
_cell.length_b   1.000
_cell.length_c   1.000
_cell.angle_alpha   90.00
_cell.angle_beta   90.00
_cell.angle_gamma   90.00
#
_symmetry.space_group_name_H-M   'P 1'
#
loop_
_entity.id
_entity.type
_entity.pdbx_description
1 polymer ?
#
loop_
_entity_poly.entity_id
_entity_poly.type
_entity_poly.pdbx_seq_one_letter_code
_entity_poly.pdbx_strand_id
1 'polypeptide(L)'
;MANHKNKALRDQYNVVYDDYHFDYNYIGIEALITAYNDCEYYVNQQNEYFLKNINIVKKFIAENMPEVKVIEPEATYLLWIDFRAWNMTPFELVHLFQDAGVKLNNGANYGKPGNGFIRLNVATQTAVLEKALECMKKAAEKRVR
;
A
#
# COMPACT_ATOMS: atom_id res chain seq x y z
N MET A 1 -11.54 -16.96 -20.00
CA MET A 1 -11.13 -16.88 -21.43
C MET A 1 -10.61 -15.50 -21.73
N ALA A 2 -9.42 -15.40 -22.38
CA ALA A 2 -8.90 -14.10 -22.80
C ALA A 2 -9.80 -13.54 -23.92
N ASN A 3 -10.49 -12.45 -23.65
CA ASN A 3 -11.39 -11.78 -24.62
C ASN A 3 -10.62 -10.73 -25.45
N HIS A 4 -9.49 -11.13 -26.04
CA HIS A 4 -8.67 -10.22 -26.86
C HIS A 4 -9.23 -10.19 -28.30
N LYS A 5 -9.33 -9.00 -28.91
CA LYS A 5 -9.89 -8.81 -30.27
C LYS A 5 -9.05 -9.52 -31.36
N ASN A 6 -7.74 -9.66 -31.17
CA ASN A 6 -6.88 -10.35 -32.12
C ASN A 6 -6.98 -11.87 -31.96
N LYS A 7 -7.52 -12.53 -32.98
CA LYS A 7 -7.73 -13.99 -33.01
C LYS A 7 -6.43 -14.77 -32.84
N ALA A 8 -5.36 -14.39 -33.52
CA ALA A 8 -4.07 -15.12 -33.47
C ALA A 8 -3.47 -15.11 -32.05
N LEU A 9 -3.59 -14.00 -31.32
CA LEU A 9 -3.14 -13.93 -29.93
C LEU A 9 -4.01 -14.80 -28.99
N ARG A 10 -5.33 -14.84 -29.23
CA ARG A 10 -6.21 -15.74 -28.45
C ARG A 10 -5.87 -17.21 -28.70
N ASP A 11 -5.62 -17.58 -29.94
CA ASP A 11 -5.31 -18.97 -30.29
C ASP A 11 -3.97 -19.39 -29.64
N GLN A 12 -2.95 -18.55 -29.67
CA GLN A 12 -1.68 -18.79 -28.95
C GLN A 12 -1.88 -18.90 -27.43
N TYR A 13 -2.68 -18.01 -26.86
CA TYR A 13 -3.00 -18.06 -25.43
C TYR A 13 -3.72 -19.36 -25.06
N ASN A 14 -4.70 -19.77 -25.85
CA ASN A 14 -5.47 -20.98 -25.58
C ASN A 14 -4.60 -22.24 -25.64
N VAL A 15 -3.66 -22.33 -26.58
CA VAL A 15 -2.69 -23.44 -26.64
C VAL A 15 -1.92 -23.54 -25.32
N VAL A 16 -1.35 -22.41 -24.86
CA VAL A 16 -0.61 -22.40 -23.58
C VAL A 16 -1.51 -22.71 -22.39
N TYR A 17 -2.73 -22.18 -22.39
CA TYR A 17 -3.72 -22.41 -21.34
C TYR A 17 -4.08 -23.90 -21.23
N ASP A 18 -4.34 -24.55 -22.36
CA ASP A 18 -4.72 -25.95 -22.42
C ASP A 18 -3.54 -26.90 -22.06
N ASP A 19 -2.31 -26.53 -22.50
CA ASP A 19 -1.09 -27.30 -22.21
C ASP A 19 -0.75 -27.33 -20.71
N TYR A 20 -1.00 -26.21 -19.99
CA TYR A 20 -0.73 -26.11 -18.56
C TYR A 20 -1.91 -26.47 -17.67
N HIS A 21 -3.06 -26.86 -18.25
CA HIS A 21 -4.28 -27.24 -17.51
C HIS A 21 -4.65 -26.23 -16.41
N PHE A 22 -4.74 -24.94 -16.78
CA PHE A 22 -5.15 -23.88 -15.86
C PHE A 22 -6.65 -23.99 -15.53
N ASP A 23 -6.98 -24.93 -14.65
CA ASP A 23 -8.35 -25.13 -14.20
C ASP A 23 -8.72 -24.18 -13.08
N TYR A 24 -10.01 -23.82 -13.02
CA TYR A 24 -10.53 -22.96 -11.98
C TYR A 24 -10.64 -23.74 -10.66
N ASN A 25 -10.15 -23.14 -9.59
CA ASN A 25 -10.39 -23.66 -8.25
C ASN A 25 -11.87 -23.44 -7.88
N TYR A 26 -12.63 -24.53 -7.71
CA TYR A 26 -14.05 -24.49 -7.35
C TYR A 26 -14.30 -23.68 -6.07
N ILE A 27 -13.51 -23.90 -5.02
CA ILE A 27 -13.62 -23.15 -3.76
C ILE A 27 -13.41 -21.66 -4.01
N GLY A 28 -12.46 -21.28 -4.89
CA GLY A 28 -12.23 -19.89 -5.26
C GLY A 28 -13.40 -19.26 -6.00
N ILE A 29 -14.12 -20.01 -6.82
CA ILE A 29 -15.34 -19.53 -7.50
C ILE A 29 -16.45 -19.28 -6.49
N GLU A 30 -16.74 -20.22 -5.59
CA GLU A 30 -17.75 -20.08 -4.54
C GLU A 30 -17.42 -18.91 -3.59
N ALA A 31 -16.15 -18.78 -3.21
CA ALA A 31 -15.70 -17.66 -2.38
C ALA A 31 -15.90 -16.30 -3.09
N LEU A 32 -15.61 -16.24 -4.40
CA LEU A 32 -15.81 -15.03 -5.18
C LEU A 32 -17.31 -14.65 -5.27
N ILE A 33 -18.16 -15.63 -5.56
CA ILE A 33 -19.61 -15.44 -5.64
C ILE A 33 -20.15 -14.92 -4.29
N THR A 34 -19.78 -15.58 -3.19
CA THR A 34 -20.17 -15.17 -1.83
C THR A 34 -19.66 -13.77 -1.48
N ALA A 35 -18.39 -13.46 -1.80
CA ALA A 35 -17.82 -12.16 -1.51
C ALA A 35 -18.59 -11.02 -2.19
N TYR A 36 -18.96 -11.20 -3.46
CA TYR A 36 -19.69 -10.17 -4.20
C TYR A 36 -21.19 -10.08 -3.87
N ASN A 37 -21.83 -11.20 -3.50
CA ASN A 37 -23.25 -11.18 -3.21
C ASN A 37 -23.57 -10.83 -1.75
N ASP A 38 -22.72 -11.25 -0.81
CA ASP A 38 -23.11 -11.28 0.62
C ASP A 38 -22.17 -10.48 1.52
N CYS A 39 -21.01 -9.97 1.02
CA CYS A 39 -19.99 -9.35 1.86
C CYS A 39 -19.83 -7.83 1.70
N GLU A 40 -20.80 -7.11 1.15
CA GLU A 40 -20.72 -5.65 1.01
C GLU A 40 -20.57 -4.95 2.37
N TYR A 41 -21.26 -5.47 3.41
CA TYR A 41 -21.16 -4.94 4.78
C TYR A 41 -19.71 -4.98 5.31
N TYR A 42 -18.96 -6.04 4.97
CA TYR A 42 -17.56 -6.18 5.37
C TYR A 42 -16.68 -5.10 4.73
N VAL A 43 -16.88 -4.86 3.44
CA VAL A 43 -16.14 -3.82 2.70
C VAL A 43 -16.42 -2.43 3.29
N ASN A 44 -17.66 -2.13 3.64
CA ASN A 44 -18.06 -0.86 4.25
C ASN A 44 -17.39 -0.67 5.62
N GLN A 45 -17.45 -1.66 6.50
CA GLN A 45 -16.78 -1.62 7.81
C GLN A 45 -15.25 -1.48 7.67
N GLN A 46 -14.64 -2.19 6.70
CA GLN A 46 -13.23 -2.12 6.43
C GLN A 46 -12.81 -0.72 5.96
N ASN A 47 -13.59 -0.11 5.06
CA ASN A 47 -13.33 1.24 4.58
C ASN A 47 -13.41 2.28 5.69
N GLU A 48 -14.40 2.19 6.57
CA GLU A 48 -14.50 3.07 7.75
C GLU A 48 -13.27 2.92 8.66
N TYR A 49 -12.82 1.69 8.87
CA TYR A 49 -11.64 1.43 9.67
C TYR A 49 -10.36 2.00 9.02
N PHE A 50 -10.21 1.87 7.71
CA PHE A 50 -9.08 2.45 6.98
C PHE A 50 -9.11 3.97 7.02
N LEU A 51 -10.26 4.60 6.84
CA LEU A 51 -10.41 6.05 6.96
C LEU A 51 -10.01 6.56 8.35
N LYS A 52 -10.39 5.84 9.41
CA LYS A 52 -9.93 6.14 10.78
C LYS A 52 -8.40 6.11 10.87
N ASN A 53 -7.78 5.04 10.39
CA ASN A 53 -6.31 4.89 10.41
C ASN A 53 -5.61 5.96 9.56
N ILE A 54 -6.15 6.30 8.39
CA ILE A 54 -5.65 7.37 7.52
C ILE A 54 -5.65 8.71 8.27
N ASN A 55 -6.75 9.04 8.94
CA ASN A 55 -6.87 10.28 9.69
C ASN A 55 -5.89 10.35 10.87
N ILE A 56 -5.62 9.22 11.55
CA ILE A 56 -4.59 9.12 12.58
C ILE A 56 -3.20 9.45 11.99
N VAL A 57 -2.85 8.87 10.84
CA VAL A 57 -1.57 9.14 10.18
C VAL A 57 -1.46 10.60 9.76
N LYS A 58 -2.50 11.16 9.12
CA LYS A 58 -2.50 12.56 8.67
C LYS A 58 -2.29 13.52 9.84
N LYS A 59 -3.04 13.33 10.92
CA LYS A 59 -2.91 14.13 12.14
C LYS A 59 -1.51 14.02 12.74
N PHE A 60 -1.03 12.79 12.92
CA PHE A 60 0.27 12.52 13.52
C PHE A 60 1.42 13.16 12.74
N ILE A 61 1.40 13.04 11.40
CA ILE A 61 2.43 13.63 10.54
C ILE A 61 2.37 15.15 10.60
N ALA A 62 1.19 15.75 10.55
CA ALA A 62 1.05 17.21 10.64
C ALA A 62 1.59 17.78 11.97
N GLU A 63 1.41 17.04 13.08
CA GLU A 63 1.85 17.47 14.41
C GLU A 63 3.35 17.24 14.66
N ASN A 64 3.94 16.19 14.10
CA ASN A 64 5.31 15.76 14.44
C ASN A 64 6.32 15.94 13.31
N MET A 65 5.88 16.08 12.07
CA MET A 65 6.72 16.22 10.86
C MET A 65 6.06 17.19 9.87
N PRO A 66 5.91 18.48 10.22
CA PRO A 66 5.09 19.45 9.45
C PRO A 66 5.59 19.70 8.02
N GLU A 67 6.87 19.43 7.74
CA GLU A 67 7.45 19.53 6.40
C GLU A 67 7.11 18.33 5.48
N VAL A 68 6.60 17.21 6.06
CA VAL A 68 6.22 16.01 5.34
C VAL A 68 4.76 16.08 4.93
N LYS A 69 4.44 15.62 3.73
CA LYS A 69 3.07 15.69 3.21
C LYS A 69 2.50 14.28 2.99
N VAL A 70 1.33 14.02 3.52
CA VAL A 70 0.53 12.84 3.14
C VAL A 70 -0.26 13.20 1.90
N ILE A 71 -0.05 12.45 0.81
CA ILE A 71 -0.88 12.60 -0.40
C ILE A 71 -2.27 12.08 -0.08
N GLU A 72 -3.31 12.86 -0.41
CA GLU A 72 -4.69 12.46 -0.16
C GLU A 72 -5.03 11.18 -0.94
N PRO A 73 -5.39 10.08 -0.27
CA PRO A 73 -5.71 8.85 -0.95
C PRO A 73 -7.14 8.92 -1.53
N GLU A 74 -7.29 8.65 -2.82
CA GLU A 74 -8.59 8.52 -3.47
C GLU A 74 -9.14 7.08 -3.37
N ALA A 75 -8.27 6.11 -3.12
CA ALA A 75 -8.63 4.70 -3.00
C ALA A 75 -7.56 3.92 -2.22
N THR A 76 -7.90 2.72 -1.81
CA THR A 76 -7.04 1.74 -1.14
C THR A 76 -6.65 2.12 0.30
N TYR A 77 -5.87 1.25 0.89
CA TYR A 77 -5.30 1.38 2.24
C TYR A 77 -3.78 1.70 2.21
N LEU A 78 -3.29 2.18 1.07
CA LEU A 78 -1.87 2.45 0.85
C LEU A 78 -1.67 3.97 0.77
N LEU A 79 -1.07 4.54 1.81
CA LEU A 79 -0.73 5.95 1.82
C LEU A 79 0.60 6.21 1.13
N TRP A 80 0.61 7.28 0.35
CA TRP A 80 1.80 7.82 -0.29
C TRP A 80 2.24 9.05 0.48
N ILE A 81 3.46 9.04 1.04
CA ILE A 81 3.95 10.08 1.94
C ILE A 81 5.19 10.71 1.33
N ASP A 82 5.17 12.02 1.16
CA ASP A 82 6.21 12.83 0.54
C ASP A 82 7.23 13.33 1.57
N PHE A 83 8.42 12.78 1.54
CA PHE A 83 9.56 13.14 2.37
C PHE A 83 10.63 13.95 1.61
N ARG A 84 10.33 14.46 0.41
CA ARG A 84 11.30 15.19 -0.41
C ARG A 84 11.90 16.42 0.28
N ALA A 85 11.15 17.02 1.20
CA ALA A 85 11.65 18.12 2.04
C ALA A 85 12.86 17.73 2.92
N TRP A 86 13.07 16.44 3.14
CA TRP A 86 14.20 15.95 3.94
C TRP A 86 15.52 15.86 3.14
N ASN A 87 15.47 16.00 1.82
CA ASN A 87 16.64 15.94 0.91
C ASN A 87 17.51 14.69 1.11
N MET A 88 16.89 13.56 1.44
CA MET A 88 17.56 12.27 1.62
C MET A 88 17.45 11.44 0.35
N THR A 89 18.47 10.62 0.11
CA THR A 89 18.38 9.60 -0.94
C THR A 89 17.32 8.54 -0.55
N PRO A 90 16.75 7.82 -1.54
CA PRO A 90 15.80 6.75 -1.25
C PRO A 90 16.34 5.67 -0.31
N PHE A 91 17.63 5.40 -0.37
CA PHE A 91 18.31 4.44 0.49
C PHE A 91 18.39 4.95 1.95
N GLU A 92 18.90 6.15 2.15
CA GLU A 92 19.01 6.77 3.48
C GLU A 92 17.64 6.88 4.17
N LEU A 93 16.61 7.29 3.42
CA LEU A 93 15.26 7.44 3.94
C LEU A 93 14.69 6.12 4.47
N VAL A 94 14.84 5.02 3.73
CA VAL A 94 14.35 3.70 4.16
C VAL A 94 15.13 3.18 5.35
N HIS A 95 16.46 3.31 5.33
CA HIS A 95 17.30 2.85 6.45
C HIS A 95 17.05 3.63 7.73
N LEU A 96 16.81 4.95 7.64
CA LEU A 96 16.47 5.77 8.79
C LEU A 96 15.23 5.21 9.54
N PHE A 97 14.19 4.83 8.81
CA PHE A 97 13.00 4.23 9.41
C PHE A 97 13.23 2.79 9.88
N GLN A 98 13.97 2.00 9.12
CA GLN A 98 14.30 0.63 9.49
C GLN A 98 15.11 0.56 10.79
N ASP A 99 16.08 1.44 10.96
CA ASP A 99 16.89 1.56 12.18
C ASP A 99 16.06 2.02 13.40
N ALA A 100 14.97 2.74 13.14
CA ALA A 100 14.01 3.11 14.18
C ALA A 100 12.97 2.01 14.47
N GLY A 101 13.02 0.87 13.77
CA GLY A 101 12.17 -0.30 14.01
C GLY A 101 10.90 -0.36 13.16
N VAL A 102 10.80 0.43 12.09
CA VAL A 102 9.65 0.36 11.17
C VAL A 102 10.09 0.11 9.73
N LYS A 103 9.56 -0.95 9.12
CA LYS A 103 9.83 -1.30 7.72
C LYS A 103 8.76 -0.72 6.82
N LEU A 104 9.15 0.20 5.96
CA LEU A 104 8.29 0.89 4.99
C LEU A 104 8.69 0.57 3.56
N ASN A 105 7.77 0.74 2.61
CA ASN A 105 8.06 0.53 1.22
C ASN A 105 8.67 1.79 0.58
N ASN A 106 9.84 1.62 -0.05
CA ASN A 106 10.51 2.69 -0.77
C ASN A 106 9.72 3.08 -2.02
N GLY A 107 9.41 4.37 -2.15
CA GLY A 107 8.75 4.90 -3.34
C GLY A 107 9.54 4.72 -4.62
N ALA A 108 10.87 4.73 -4.56
CA ALA A 108 11.75 4.48 -5.70
C ALA A 108 11.50 3.13 -6.40
N ASN A 109 10.97 2.14 -5.69
CA ASN A 109 10.60 0.83 -6.27
C ASN A 109 9.45 0.93 -7.29
N TYR A 110 8.76 2.05 -7.33
CA TYR A 110 7.64 2.34 -8.25
C TYR A 110 8.03 3.30 -9.38
N GLY A 111 9.33 3.51 -9.57
CA GLY A 111 9.90 4.34 -10.63
C GLY A 111 10.51 5.64 -10.11
N LYS A 112 11.24 6.34 -11.01
CA LYS A 112 11.96 7.59 -10.68
C LYS A 112 11.11 8.67 -9.99
N PRO A 113 9.83 8.90 -10.37
CA PRO A 113 9.00 9.88 -9.68
C PRO A 113 8.72 9.56 -8.20
N GLY A 114 8.90 8.30 -7.79
CA GLY A 114 8.74 7.85 -6.41
C GLY A 114 9.93 8.14 -5.49
N ASN A 115 11.01 8.73 -6.00
CA ASN A 115 12.16 9.10 -5.18
C ASN A 115 11.75 10.13 -4.11
N GLY A 116 12.15 9.89 -2.85
CA GLY A 116 11.78 10.73 -1.71
C GLY A 116 10.37 10.48 -1.17
N PHE A 117 9.68 9.49 -1.70
CA PHE A 117 8.38 9.03 -1.16
C PHE A 117 8.51 7.71 -0.42
N ILE A 118 7.61 7.54 0.52
CA ILE A 118 7.42 6.26 1.26
C ILE A 118 5.97 5.83 1.11
N ARG A 119 5.75 4.54 0.89
CA ARG A 119 4.42 3.95 0.92
C ARG A 119 4.17 3.27 2.27
N LEU A 120 3.15 3.72 2.99
CA LEU A 120 2.69 3.16 4.25
C LEU A 120 1.39 2.39 4.04
N ASN A 121 1.32 1.16 4.58
CA ASN A 121 0.09 0.36 4.62
C ASN A 121 -0.64 0.64 5.94
N VAL A 122 -1.90 1.07 5.86
CA VAL A 122 -2.76 1.35 7.04
C VAL A 122 -3.76 0.24 7.33
N ALA A 123 -3.78 -0.84 6.53
CA ALA A 123 -4.63 -2.02 6.75
C ALA A 123 -4.04 -2.92 7.85
N THR A 124 -3.91 -2.36 9.04
CA THR A 124 -3.39 -3.02 10.24
C THR A 124 -4.15 -2.57 11.47
N GLN A 125 -3.96 -3.24 12.59
CA GLN A 125 -4.55 -2.81 13.87
C GLN A 125 -4.06 -1.40 14.24
N THR A 126 -4.96 -0.54 14.70
CA THR A 126 -4.63 0.86 15.06
C THR A 126 -3.46 0.93 16.04
N ALA A 127 -3.41 0.05 17.05
CA ALA A 127 -2.30 0.04 18.01
C ALA A 127 -0.93 -0.30 17.39
N VAL A 128 -0.90 -1.12 16.32
CA VAL A 128 0.32 -1.41 15.57
C VAL A 128 0.74 -0.21 14.75
N LEU A 129 -0.24 0.46 14.11
CA LEU A 129 -0.01 1.68 13.35
C LEU A 129 0.55 2.80 14.22
N GLU A 130 -0.03 3.04 15.40
CA GLU A 130 0.45 4.04 16.35
C GLU A 130 1.89 3.78 16.79
N LYS A 131 2.25 2.52 17.08
CA LYS A 131 3.65 2.15 17.37
C LYS A 131 4.58 2.44 16.20
N ALA A 132 4.16 2.17 14.97
CA ALA A 132 4.94 2.48 13.78
C ALA A 132 5.14 3.99 13.61
N LEU A 133 4.11 4.79 13.86
CA LEU A 133 4.19 6.26 13.84
C LEU A 133 5.16 6.80 14.89
N GLU A 134 5.16 6.25 16.10
CA GLU A 134 6.14 6.61 17.14
C GLU A 134 7.58 6.25 16.72
N CYS A 135 7.80 5.14 16.03
CA CYS A 135 9.10 4.82 15.45
C CYS A 135 9.50 5.84 14.37
N MET A 136 8.55 6.26 13.53
CA MET A 136 8.79 7.30 12.51
C MET A 136 9.15 8.65 13.15
N LYS A 137 8.50 9.04 14.23
CA LYS A 137 8.84 10.25 15.01
C LYS A 137 10.27 10.19 15.54
N LYS A 138 10.66 9.06 16.17
CA LYS A 138 12.03 8.87 16.65
C LYS A 138 13.07 8.97 15.53
N ALA A 139 12.74 8.46 14.34
CA ALA A 139 13.58 8.60 13.17
C ALA A 139 13.73 10.08 12.75
N ALA A 140 12.63 10.83 12.73
CA ALA A 140 12.64 12.25 12.40
C ALA A 140 13.51 13.05 13.39
N GLU A 141 13.40 12.79 14.69
CA GLU A 141 14.19 13.45 15.74
C GLU A 141 15.70 13.16 15.62
N LYS A 142 16.08 11.93 15.22
CA LYS A 142 17.48 11.57 14.96
C LYS A 142 18.08 12.29 13.76
N ARG A 143 17.28 12.56 12.72
CA ARG A 143 17.73 13.28 11.52
C ARG A 143 18.18 14.71 11.82
N VAL A 144 17.59 15.35 12.79
CA VAL A 144 17.82 16.78 13.13
C VAL A 144 19.07 16.97 14.01
N ARG A 145 19.61 15.90 14.57
CA ARG A 145 20.85 15.92 15.37
C ARG A 145 22.07 15.67 14.51
#